data_85b30a2164761d1d4e91e61032776900
#
_entry.id   85b30a2164761d1d4e91e61032776900
#
_cell.length_a   1.000
_cell.length_b   1.000
_cell.length_c   1.000
_cell.angle_alpha   90.00
_cell.angle_beta   90.00
_cell.angle_gamma   90.00
#
_symmetry.space_group_name_H-M   'P 1'
#
loop_
_entity.id
_entity.type
_entity.pdbx_description
1 polymer ?
#
loop_
_entity_poly.entity_id
_entity_poly.type
_entity_poly.pdbx_seq_one_letter_code
_entity_poly.pdbx_strand_id
1 'polypeptide(L)'
;DINVLLSAMEGIGAKIERLGEHKVKINGSLIHDLSVDYEYINKIRASYYLLGALLGKYKKAEVAFPGGCAIGTRPIDLHLKGFRALGADVDIQHGLISATAEHLVGNHIYLDKVSVGATINIMMAASMAEGKTIIENAAKEPHVVDVANFLNSMGANIRGAGTDVIRIVGVEKLHKTEYSIIPD
;
A
#
# COMPACT_ATOMS: atom_id res chain seq x y z
N ASP A 1 -6.23 7.90 14.88
CA ASP A 1 -5.42 7.47 13.73
C ASP A 1 -6.25 7.34 12.46
N ILE A 2 -7.37 6.58 12.48
CA ILE A 2 -8.22 6.39 11.29
C ILE A 2 -8.67 7.71 10.68
N ASN A 3 -9.12 8.68 11.50
CA ASN A 3 -9.57 9.98 11.00
C ASN A 3 -8.48 10.74 10.24
N VAL A 4 -7.23 10.66 10.70
CA VAL A 4 -6.09 11.29 10.02
C VAL A 4 -5.85 10.66 8.65
N LEU A 5 -5.93 9.33 8.56
CA LEU A 5 -5.79 8.63 7.28
C LEU A 5 -6.94 8.96 6.33
N LEU A 6 -8.18 9.00 6.81
CA LEU A 6 -9.32 9.41 6.01
C LEU A 6 -9.17 10.84 5.50
N SER A 7 -8.70 11.78 6.35
CA SER A 7 -8.42 13.16 5.93
C SER A 7 -7.30 13.24 4.89
N ALA A 8 -6.25 12.41 5.02
CA ALA A 8 -5.20 12.33 4.01
C ALA A 8 -5.75 11.84 2.65
N MET A 9 -6.66 10.86 2.68
CA MET A 9 -7.32 10.35 1.47
C MET A 9 -8.26 11.41 0.85
N GLU A 10 -8.99 12.17 1.65
CA GLU A 10 -9.80 13.31 1.17
C GLU A 10 -8.91 14.40 0.55
N GLY A 11 -7.76 14.68 1.18
CA GLY A 11 -6.79 15.66 0.67
C GLY A 11 -6.28 15.34 -0.73
N ILE A 12 -6.14 14.08 -1.08
CA ILE A 12 -5.74 13.64 -2.44
C ILE A 12 -6.94 13.46 -3.39
N GLY A 13 -8.16 13.73 -2.94
CA GLY A 13 -9.37 13.72 -3.77
C GLY A 13 -10.30 12.53 -3.62
N ALA A 14 -10.06 11.64 -2.65
CA ALA A 14 -11.04 10.59 -2.37
C ALA A 14 -12.31 11.17 -1.73
N LYS A 15 -13.46 10.63 -2.09
CA LYS A 15 -14.72 10.97 -1.42
C LYS A 15 -15.02 9.97 -0.33
N ILE A 16 -15.20 10.47 0.90
CA ILE A 16 -15.49 9.66 2.08
C ILE A 16 -16.88 9.99 2.61
N GLU A 17 -17.66 8.97 2.86
CA GLU A 17 -19.01 9.05 3.43
C GLU A 17 -19.08 8.15 4.66
N ARG A 18 -19.41 8.71 5.82
CA ARG A 18 -19.62 7.97 7.04
C ARG A 18 -21.04 7.42 7.06
N LEU A 19 -21.17 6.11 7.05
CA LEU A 19 -22.46 5.41 7.04
C LEU A 19 -22.92 4.97 8.45
N GLY A 20 -22.08 5.22 9.47
CA GLY A 20 -22.30 4.89 10.87
C GLY A 20 -21.02 5.01 11.67
N GLU A 21 -21.08 4.63 12.94
CA GLU A 21 -19.94 4.74 13.87
C GLU A 21 -18.72 3.91 13.40
N HIS A 22 -18.98 2.71 12.84
CA HIS A 22 -17.97 1.75 12.43
C HIS A 22 -18.00 1.43 10.94
N LYS A 23 -18.69 2.25 10.13
CA LYS A 23 -18.83 2.01 8.69
C LYS A 23 -18.53 3.27 7.89
N VAL A 24 -17.59 3.14 6.96
CA VAL A 24 -17.22 4.20 6.02
C VAL A 24 -17.32 3.69 4.58
N LYS A 25 -17.74 4.57 3.68
CA LYS A 25 -17.68 4.33 2.23
C LYS A 25 -16.62 5.26 1.65
N ILE A 26 -15.70 4.67 0.92
CA ILE A 26 -14.57 5.36 0.30
C ILE A 26 -14.69 5.22 -1.20
N ASN A 27 -14.70 6.33 -1.91
CA ASN A 27 -14.63 6.37 -3.36
C ASN A 27 -13.34 7.05 -3.81
N GLY A 28 -12.39 6.23 -4.29
CA GLY A 28 -11.10 6.67 -4.81
C GLY A 28 -11.10 6.98 -6.32
N SER A 29 -12.26 6.99 -7.01
CA SER A 29 -12.30 7.27 -8.45
C SER A 29 -12.01 8.73 -8.78
N LEU A 30 -12.12 9.62 -7.80
CA LEU A 30 -11.91 11.06 -7.94
C LEU A 30 -10.51 11.51 -7.47
N ILE A 31 -9.66 10.59 -7.05
CA ILE A 31 -8.28 10.91 -6.69
C ILE A 31 -7.59 11.53 -7.89
N HIS A 32 -7.06 12.73 -7.71
CA HIS A 32 -6.42 13.54 -8.72
C HIS A 32 -5.04 14.03 -8.29
N ASP A 33 -4.75 14.07 -7.01
CA ASP A 33 -3.43 14.35 -6.47
C ASP A 33 -2.76 13.02 -6.06
N LEU A 34 -1.53 12.83 -6.46
CA LEU A 34 -0.74 11.63 -6.17
C LEU A 34 0.38 11.94 -5.18
N SER A 35 0.35 13.14 -4.60
CA SER A 35 1.25 13.61 -3.54
C SER A 35 0.49 13.71 -2.22
N VAL A 36 0.96 13.00 -1.21
CA VAL A 36 0.37 13.02 0.13
C VAL A 36 1.12 14.02 1.00
N ASP A 37 0.40 15.03 1.49
CA ASP A 37 0.96 16.14 2.24
C ASP A 37 1.68 15.67 3.52
N TYR A 38 2.81 16.33 3.82
CA TYR A 38 3.62 16.13 5.02
C TYR A 38 2.83 16.24 6.33
N GLU A 39 1.82 17.11 6.36
CA GLU A 39 1.00 17.33 7.55
C GLU A 39 0.30 16.03 8.02
N TYR A 40 -0.14 15.17 7.10
CA TYR A 40 -0.79 13.91 7.43
C TYR A 40 0.21 12.82 7.82
N ILE A 41 1.36 12.80 7.16
CA ILE A 41 2.38 11.75 7.34
C ILE A 41 3.06 11.85 8.70
N ASN A 42 3.26 13.06 9.18
CA ASN A 42 3.79 13.27 10.52
C ASN A 42 2.85 12.83 11.64
N LYS A 43 1.55 12.84 11.38
CA LYS A 43 0.55 12.47 12.39
C LYS A 43 0.31 10.97 12.46
N ILE A 44 0.46 10.27 11.34
CA ILE A 44 0.20 8.83 11.29
C ILE A 44 1.10 8.11 10.29
N ARG A 45 1.80 7.11 10.79
CA ARG A 45 2.68 6.29 9.96
C ARG A 45 1.93 5.45 8.92
N ALA A 46 0.66 5.11 9.16
CA ALA A 46 -0.15 4.34 8.22
C ALA A 46 -0.33 5.04 6.85
N SER A 47 -0.10 6.35 6.76
CA SER A 47 -0.09 7.07 5.48
C SER A 47 0.91 6.52 4.46
N TYR A 48 1.95 5.80 4.90
CA TYR A 48 2.84 5.08 3.99
C TYR A 48 2.17 4.03 3.11
N TYR A 49 1.07 3.45 3.56
CA TYR A 49 0.34 2.49 2.74
C TYR A 49 -0.26 3.12 1.49
N LEU A 50 -0.44 4.44 1.48
CA LEU A 50 -0.85 5.17 0.29
C LEU A 50 0.20 5.07 -0.83
N LEU A 51 1.50 4.94 -0.48
CA LEU A 51 2.56 4.79 -1.48
C LEU A 51 2.34 3.56 -2.38
N GLY A 52 2.13 2.38 -1.78
CA GLY A 52 1.88 1.15 -2.54
C GLY A 52 0.55 1.15 -3.28
N ALA A 53 -0.50 1.70 -2.66
CA ALA A 53 -1.82 1.78 -3.28
C ALA A 53 -1.86 2.72 -4.49
N LEU A 54 -1.27 3.91 -4.37
CA LEU A 54 -1.20 4.90 -5.46
C LEU A 54 -0.27 4.41 -6.58
N LEU A 55 0.89 3.87 -6.23
CA LEU A 55 1.83 3.31 -7.22
C LEU A 55 1.18 2.17 -8.01
N GLY A 56 0.48 1.25 -7.34
CA GLY A 56 -0.21 0.14 -8.00
C GLY A 56 -1.23 0.61 -9.02
N LYS A 57 -2.06 1.60 -8.63
CA LYS A 57 -3.16 2.08 -9.46
C LYS A 57 -2.74 3.11 -10.51
N TYR A 58 -1.94 4.10 -10.12
CA TYR A 58 -1.65 5.27 -10.95
C TYR A 58 -0.23 5.25 -11.53
N LYS A 59 0.60 4.29 -11.16
CA LYS A 59 2.01 4.19 -11.55
C LYS A 59 2.86 5.39 -11.09
N LYS A 60 2.30 6.17 -10.17
CA LYS A 60 2.95 7.32 -9.55
C LYS A 60 2.45 7.50 -8.13
N ALA A 61 3.35 7.79 -7.20
CA ALA A 61 3.03 8.19 -5.84
C ALA A 61 4.14 9.08 -5.29
N GLU A 62 3.76 10.11 -4.55
CA GLU A 62 4.67 10.95 -3.79
C GLU A 62 4.19 11.01 -2.34
N VAL A 63 5.06 10.64 -1.43
CA VAL A 63 4.73 10.59 0.00
C VAL A 63 5.89 11.18 0.78
N ALA A 64 5.62 12.17 1.64
CA ALA A 64 6.66 12.76 2.45
C ALA A 64 7.34 11.70 3.34
N PHE A 65 8.65 11.82 3.52
CA PHE A 65 9.42 10.96 4.41
C PHE A 65 9.02 11.27 5.87
N PRO A 66 8.66 10.30 6.69
CA PRO A 66 8.27 10.59 8.06
C PRO A 66 9.47 11.09 8.82
N GLY A 67 9.27 12.15 9.53
CA GLY A 67 10.18 12.55 10.60
C GLY A 67 10.36 11.40 11.60
N GLY A 68 11.47 11.42 12.32
CA GLY A 68 11.78 10.37 13.29
C GLY A 68 10.61 10.11 14.25
N CYS A 69 10.19 8.86 14.31
CA CYS A 69 9.18 8.45 15.29
C CYS A 69 9.86 8.30 16.66
N ALA A 70 9.17 8.65 17.73
CA ALA A 70 9.62 8.49 19.12
C ALA A 70 9.98 7.01 19.48
N ILE A 71 9.61 6.05 18.64
CA ILE A 71 9.85 4.61 18.83
C ILE A 71 11.11 4.12 18.06
N GLY A 72 11.88 5.03 17.43
CA GLY A 72 13.13 4.73 16.71
C GLY A 72 13.03 4.75 15.19
N THR A 73 14.21 4.68 14.54
CA THR A 73 14.31 4.62 13.07
C THR A 73 13.76 3.28 12.57
N ARG A 74 12.67 3.33 11.83
CA ARG A 74 12.17 2.16 11.10
C ARG A 74 12.43 2.37 9.61
N PRO A 75 13.46 1.73 9.07
CA PRO A 75 13.84 1.93 7.68
C PRO A 75 12.72 1.52 6.73
N ILE A 76 12.56 2.27 5.63
CA ILE A 76 11.62 1.97 4.54
C ILE A 76 12.30 1.28 3.36
N ASP A 77 13.57 0.95 3.50
CA ASP A 77 14.41 0.33 2.49
C ASP A 77 13.77 -0.92 1.86
N LEU A 78 13.09 -1.75 2.67
CA LEU A 78 12.38 -2.94 2.17
C LEU A 78 11.17 -2.58 1.29
N HIS A 79 10.46 -1.48 1.59
CA HIS A 79 9.38 -0.99 0.74
C HIS A 79 9.95 -0.56 -0.62
N LEU A 80 11.01 0.25 -0.60
CA LEU A 80 11.65 0.76 -1.81
C LEU A 80 12.29 -0.37 -2.63
N LYS A 81 12.91 -1.36 -1.97
CA LYS A 81 13.42 -2.57 -2.61
C LYS A 81 12.33 -3.28 -3.39
N GLY A 82 11.16 -3.47 -2.76
CA GLY A 82 10.03 -4.12 -3.40
C GLY A 82 9.49 -3.34 -4.60
N PHE A 83 9.35 -2.03 -4.49
CA PHE A 83 8.88 -1.19 -5.61
C PHE A 83 9.87 -1.17 -6.77
N ARG A 84 11.18 -1.07 -6.49
CA ARG A 84 12.21 -1.18 -7.55
C ARG A 84 12.20 -2.55 -8.22
N ALA A 85 11.98 -3.62 -7.46
CA ALA A 85 11.86 -4.95 -8.02
C ALA A 85 10.64 -5.11 -8.94
N LEU A 86 9.56 -4.37 -8.69
CA LEU A 86 8.39 -4.27 -9.57
C LEU A 86 8.61 -3.34 -10.78
N GLY A 87 9.80 -2.74 -10.92
CA GLY A 87 10.15 -1.87 -12.05
C GLY A 87 9.86 -0.38 -11.82
N ALA A 88 9.55 0.03 -10.58
CA ALA A 88 9.41 1.46 -10.28
C ALA A 88 10.77 2.13 -10.12
N ASP A 89 10.89 3.34 -10.65
CA ASP A 89 11.93 4.28 -10.29
C ASP A 89 11.55 4.95 -8.96
N VAL A 90 12.44 4.86 -7.97
CA VAL A 90 12.18 5.36 -6.63
C VAL A 90 13.31 6.25 -6.18
N ASP A 91 12.99 7.50 -5.94
CA ASP A 91 13.89 8.54 -5.49
C ASP A 91 13.48 9.11 -4.12
N ILE A 92 14.46 9.60 -3.38
CA ILE A 92 14.23 10.28 -2.10
C ILE A 92 14.99 11.60 -2.15
N GLN A 93 14.24 12.67 -2.30
CA GLN A 93 14.80 14.02 -2.32
C GLN A 93 14.02 14.95 -1.40
N HIS A 94 14.74 15.80 -0.67
CA HIS A 94 14.16 16.85 0.19
C HIS A 94 13.09 16.35 1.17
N GLY A 95 13.22 15.11 1.66
CA GLY A 95 12.26 14.52 2.57
C GLY A 95 10.97 14.02 1.88
N LEU A 96 10.99 13.85 0.57
CA LEU A 96 9.90 13.28 -0.23
C LEU A 96 10.35 11.98 -0.88
N ILE A 97 9.52 10.95 -0.78
CA ILE A 97 9.67 9.70 -1.53
C ILE A 97 8.82 9.83 -2.78
N SER A 98 9.44 9.76 -3.93
CA SER A 98 8.78 9.71 -5.23
C SER A 98 8.97 8.33 -5.85
N ALA A 99 7.88 7.69 -6.22
CA ALA A 99 7.89 6.41 -6.91
C ALA A 99 7.10 6.52 -8.21
N THR A 100 7.71 6.20 -9.34
CA THR A 100 7.09 6.26 -10.66
C THR A 100 7.40 5.02 -11.46
N ALA A 101 6.49 4.60 -12.32
CA ALA A 101 6.71 3.51 -13.25
C ALA A 101 5.92 3.74 -14.53
N GLU A 102 6.48 3.40 -15.67
CA GLU A 102 5.70 3.28 -16.90
C GLU A 102 4.80 2.04 -16.83
N HIS A 103 5.39 0.93 -16.44
CA HIS A 103 4.73 -0.34 -16.16
C HIS A 103 5.25 -0.93 -14.87
N LEU A 104 4.36 -1.51 -14.07
CA LEU A 104 4.77 -2.38 -12.97
C LEU A 104 4.73 -3.82 -13.46
N VAL A 105 5.83 -4.54 -13.30
CA VAL A 105 5.98 -5.92 -13.74
C VAL A 105 6.28 -6.81 -12.53
N GLY A 106 5.53 -7.91 -12.43
CA GLY A 106 5.72 -8.89 -11.37
C GLY A 106 7.13 -9.46 -11.33
N ASN A 107 7.63 -9.70 -10.13
CA ASN A 107 8.97 -10.19 -9.91
C ASN A 107 9.04 -11.08 -8.66
N HIS A 108 10.17 -11.76 -8.49
CA HIS A 108 10.49 -12.50 -7.28
C HIS A 108 11.21 -11.56 -6.30
N ILE A 109 10.60 -11.35 -5.14
CA ILE A 109 11.05 -10.37 -4.13
C ILE A 109 11.30 -11.10 -2.82
N TYR A 110 12.58 -11.20 -2.43
CA TYR A 110 12.98 -11.70 -1.13
C TYR A 110 13.15 -10.53 -0.15
N LEU A 111 12.47 -10.59 1.00
CA LEU A 111 12.61 -9.61 2.07
C LEU A 111 13.73 -10.07 3.02
N ASP A 112 14.79 -9.27 3.15
CA ASP A 112 15.95 -9.59 4.00
C ASP A 112 15.57 -9.71 5.48
N LYS A 113 14.48 -9.07 5.86
CA LYS A 113 13.84 -9.16 7.17
C LYS A 113 12.33 -9.21 6.99
N VAL A 114 11.65 -9.94 7.85
CA VAL A 114 10.19 -9.91 7.92
C VAL A 114 9.72 -8.49 8.25
N SER A 115 8.85 -7.95 7.42
CA SER A 115 8.31 -6.60 7.57
C SER A 115 6.85 -6.57 7.14
N VAL A 116 5.96 -6.33 8.10
CA VAL A 116 4.52 -6.17 7.86
C VAL A 116 4.25 -5.05 6.86
N GLY A 117 4.82 -3.87 7.11
CA GLY A 117 4.61 -2.70 6.27
C GLY A 117 5.07 -2.91 4.82
N ALA A 118 6.27 -3.48 4.64
CA ALA A 118 6.78 -3.78 3.30
C ALA A 118 5.92 -4.86 2.60
N THR A 119 5.56 -5.93 3.30
CA THR A 119 4.71 -6.99 2.75
C THR A 119 3.38 -6.43 2.23
N ILE A 120 2.68 -5.63 3.03
CA ILE A 120 1.40 -5.02 2.64
C ILE A 120 1.56 -4.04 1.49
N ASN A 121 2.56 -3.15 1.55
CA ASN A 121 2.79 -2.16 0.50
C ASN A 121 3.13 -2.80 -0.86
N ILE A 122 4.03 -3.79 -0.84
CA ILE A 122 4.38 -4.53 -2.05
C ILE A 122 3.18 -5.31 -2.59
N MET A 123 2.39 -5.93 -1.70
CA MET A 123 1.18 -6.66 -2.06
C MET A 123 0.17 -5.75 -2.77
N MET A 124 -0.08 -4.54 -2.26
CA MET A 124 -0.98 -3.58 -2.90
C MET A 124 -0.48 -3.17 -4.28
N ALA A 125 0.80 -2.81 -4.42
CA ALA A 125 1.39 -2.42 -5.70
C ALA A 125 1.37 -3.59 -6.70
N ALA A 126 1.74 -4.79 -6.27
CA ALA A 126 1.80 -5.99 -7.10
C ALA A 126 0.42 -6.49 -7.55
N SER A 127 -0.64 -6.15 -6.83
CA SER A 127 -2.02 -6.56 -7.20
C SER A 127 -2.45 -6.05 -8.58
N MET A 128 -1.83 -4.99 -9.07
CA MET A 128 -2.08 -4.41 -10.39
C MET A 128 -0.82 -4.36 -11.28
N ALA A 129 0.23 -5.12 -10.94
CA ALA A 129 1.41 -5.28 -11.77
C ALA A 129 1.18 -6.35 -12.85
N GLU A 130 1.84 -6.23 -13.98
CA GLU A 130 1.76 -7.22 -15.06
C GLU A 130 2.45 -8.53 -14.66
N GLY A 131 1.78 -9.65 -14.88
CA GLY A 131 2.36 -10.97 -14.63
C GLY A 131 2.27 -11.41 -13.17
N LYS A 132 3.29 -12.10 -12.68
CA LYS A 132 3.30 -12.77 -11.38
C LYS A 132 4.35 -12.19 -10.46
N THR A 133 3.97 -11.89 -9.23
CA THR A 133 4.87 -11.52 -8.13
C THR A 133 4.93 -12.62 -7.10
N ILE A 134 6.12 -12.91 -6.60
CA ILE A 134 6.34 -13.80 -5.45
C ILE A 134 7.06 -12.96 -4.39
N ILE A 135 6.47 -12.87 -3.20
CA ILE A 135 7.11 -12.26 -2.02
C ILE A 135 7.55 -13.40 -1.11
N GLU A 136 8.84 -13.54 -0.89
CA GLU A 136 9.42 -14.50 0.06
C GLU A 136 9.87 -13.81 1.35
N ASN A 137 9.86 -14.56 2.45
CA ASN A 137 10.06 -14.08 3.81
C ASN A 137 9.04 -13.00 4.19
N ALA A 138 7.81 -13.19 3.70
CA ALA A 138 6.68 -12.29 3.95
C ALA A 138 6.23 -12.35 5.41
N ALA A 139 5.65 -11.26 5.89
CA ALA A 139 4.98 -11.21 7.18
C ALA A 139 3.70 -12.07 7.18
N LYS A 140 3.40 -12.68 8.33
CA LYS A 140 2.32 -13.70 8.47
C LYS A 140 1.18 -13.24 9.37
N GLU A 141 1.26 -12.04 9.91
CA GLU A 141 0.31 -11.51 10.88
C GLU A 141 -1.13 -11.48 10.33
N PRO A 142 -2.14 -11.64 11.20
CA PRO A 142 -3.55 -11.74 10.78
C PRO A 142 -4.01 -10.58 9.90
N HIS A 143 -3.56 -9.37 10.16
CA HIS A 143 -3.93 -8.20 9.36
C HIS A 143 -3.28 -8.20 7.96
N VAL A 144 -2.16 -8.91 7.74
CA VAL A 144 -1.63 -9.15 6.39
C VAL A 144 -2.57 -10.06 5.60
N VAL A 145 -3.09 -11.10 6.27
CA VAL A 145 -4.11 -12.00 5.68
C VAL A 145 -5.40 -11.24 5.37
N ASP A 146 -5.81 -10.36 6.27
CA ASP A 146 -7.03 -9.57 6.11
C ASP A 146 -6.93 -8.62 4.92
N VAL A 147 -5.80 -7.94 4.73
CA VAL A 147 -5.55 -7.11 3.54
C VAL A 147 -5.59 -7.94 2.25
N ALA A 148 -5.00 -9.14 2.25
CA ALA A 148 -5.07 -10.03 1.09
C ALA A 148 -6.50 -10.47 0.78
N ASN A 149 -7.29 -10.80 1.80
CA ASN A 149 -8.71 -11.15 1.66
C ASN A 149 -9.53 -9.96 1.14
N PHE A 150 -9.26 -8.76 1.66
CA PHE A 150 -9.90 -7.54 1.18
C PHE A 150 -9.60 -7.28 -0.31
N LEU A 151 -8.33 -7.35 -0.70
CA LEU A 151 -7.94 -7.19 -2.11
C LEU A 151 -8.55 -8.27 -3.00
N ASN A 152 -8.58 -9.53 -2.55
CA ASN A 152 -9.23 -10.62 -3.28
C ASN A 152 -10.74 -10.41 -3.42
N SER A 153 -11.41 -9.83 -2.42
CA SER A 153 -12.81 -9.45 -2.53
C SER A 153 -13.05 -8.33 -3.56
N MET A 154 -12.02 -7.57 -3.90
CA MET A 154 -12.02 -6.57 -4.97
C MET A 154 -11.62 -7.14 -6.34
N GLY A 155 -11.35 -8.45 -6.43
CA GLY A 155 -10.96 -9.11 -7.68
C GLY A 155 -9.46 -9.32 -7.87
N ALA A 156 -8.62 -9.05 -6.88
CA ALA A 156 -7.21 -9.41 -6.91
C ALA A 156 -7.02 -10.94 -6.89
N ASN A 157 -5.84 -11.40 -7.23
CA ASN A 157 -5.46 -12.81 -7.20
C ASN A 157 -4.23 -13.00 -6.32
N ILE A 158 -4.45 -13.12 -5.02
CA ILE A 158 -3.42 -13.24 -3.98
C ILE A 158 -3.60 -14.57 -3.26
N ARG A 159 -2.51 -15.34 -3.14
CA ARG A 159 -2.47 -16.63 -2.46
C ARG A 159 -1.27 -16.71 -1.54
N GLY A 160 -1.39 -17.49 -0.46
CA GLY A 160 -0.31 -17.75 0.48
C GLY A 160 -0.15 -16.70 1.58
N ALA A 161 -1.05 -15.71 1.69
CA ALA A 161 -1.07 -14.80 2.84
C ALA A 161 -1.22 -15.60 4.14
N GLY A 162 -0.46 -15.23 5.18
CA GLY A 162 -0.34 -16.01 6.42
C GLY A 162 0.78 -17.05 6.38
N THR A 163 1.46 -17.22 5.26
CA THR A 163 2.69 -18.00 5.12
C THR A 163 3.87 -17.09 4.80
N ASP A 164 5.07 -17.66 4.73
CA ASP A 164 6.29 -16.91 4.37
C ASP A 164 6.41 -16.64 2.86
N VAL A 165 5.51 -17.18 2.04
CA VAL A 165 5.52 -16.98 0.59
C VAL A 165 4.14 -16.56 0.10
N ILE A 166 4.05 -15.32 -0.40
CA ILE A 166 2.84 -14.77 -0.99
C ILE A 166 3.02 -14.74 -2.52
N ARG A 167 2.01 -15.23 -3.24
CA ARG A 167 1.97 -15.24 -4.71
C ARG A 167 0.82 -14.37 -5.19
N ILE A 168 1.12 -13.46 -6.11
CA ILE A 168 0.18 -12.48 -6.63
C ILE A 168 0.22 -12.57 -8.14
N VAL A 169 -0.93 -12.74 -8.77
CA VAL A 169 -1.10 -12.53 -10.21
C VAL A 169 -1.81 -11.21 -10.39
N GLY A 170 -1.15 -10.26 -11.02
CA GLY A 170 -1.69 -8.92 -11.17
C GLY A 170 -2.94 -8.90 -12.06
N VAL A 171 -3.82 -7.94 -11.81
CA VAL A 171 -5.06 -7.72 -12.55
C VAL A 171 -5.09 -6.30 -13.12
N GLU A 172 -5.81 -6.11 -14.23
CA GLU A 172 -5.90 -4.79 -14.87
C GLU A 172 -6.66 -3.77 -14.02
N LYS A 173 -7.68 -4.23 -13.30
CA LYS A 173 -8.48 -3.38 -12.41
C LYS A 173 -9.05 -4.15 -11.24
N LEU A 174 -9.26 -3.43 -10.15
CA LEU A 174 -10.01 -3.88 -8.98
C LEU A 174 -11.43 -3.28 -9.03
N HIS A 175 -12.42 -4.00 -8.51
CA HIS A 175 -13.79 -3.53 -8.43
C HIS A 175 -14.18 -3.15 -7.00
N LYS A 176 -15.33 -2.49 -6.86
CA LYS A 176 -15.88 -2.15 -5.55
C LYS A 176 -16.25 -3.40 -4.75
N THR A 177 -16.12 -3.31 -3.45
CA THR A 177 -16.53 -4.36 -2.51
C THR A 177 -17.09 -3.74 -1.23
N GLU A 178 -17.78 -4.52 -0.44
CA GLU A 178 -18.08 -4.27 0.96
C GLU A 178 -17.35 -5.32 1.78
N TYR A 179 -16.63 -4.88 2.81
CA TYR A 179 -15.74 -5.74 3.58
C TYR A 179 -15.78 -5.37 5.06
N SER A 180 -15.79 -6.36 5.92
CA SER A 180 -15.63 -6.17 7.37
C SER A 180 -14.20 -6.53 7.76
N ILE A 181 -13.49 -5.54 8.29
CA ILE A 181 -12.13 -5.72 8.80
C ILE A 181 -12.19 -6.58 10.06
N ILE A 182 -11.23 -7.49 10.21
CA ILE A 182 -11.12 -8.29 11.43
C ILE A 182 -10.93 -7.39 12.66
N PRO A 183 -11.44 -7.77 13.83
CA PRO A 183 -11.18 -7.03 15.07
C PRO A 183 -9.69 -7.11 15.44
N ASP A 184 -9.23 -6.08 16.13
CA ASP A 184 -7.87 -5.98 16.68
C ASP A 184 -7.72 -6.85 17.94
#